data_bb61478d36694fa7adf3e4a0501123d9
#
_entry.id   bb61478d36694fa7adf3e4a0501123d9
#
_cell.length_a   1.000
_cell.length_b   1.000
_cell.length_c   1.000
_cell.angle_alpha   90.00
_cell.angle_beta   90.00
_cell.angle_gamma   90.00
#
_symmetry.space_group_name_H-M   'P 1'
#
loop_
_entity.id
_entity.type
_entity.pdbx_description
1 polymer ?
#
loop_
_entity_poly.entity_id
_entity_poly.type
_entity_poly.pdbx_seq_one_letter_code
_entity_poly.pdbx_strand_id
1 'polypeptide(L)'
;MVRRAVGAAARRDGERPGHACLDVRGTPAAHPPHTVAFWRRRRALETLVHRWDAELALGTPGPLDTELAGDGVAEVFDTLAPRQIVRGRAAAPTYALRLYATDTGVSWTYGPGAPVATLAAPAERLLLTLWGRLPANGCAWEGDREAGMRMLGTALVP
;
A
#
# COMPACT_ATOMS: atom_id res chain seq x y z
N MET A 1 20.04 14.80 48.03
CA MET A 1 20.75 14.18 46.89
C MET A 1 19.75 13.31 46.14
N VAL A 2 19.06 13.88 45.15
CA VAL A 2 17.93 13.24 44.43
C VAL A 2 18.43 12.72 43.11
N ARG A 3 18.43 11.40 42.93
CA ARG A 3 18.72 10.73 41.63
C ARG A 3 17.50 10.86 40.74
N ARG A 4 17.63 11.61 39.63
CA ARG A 4 16.68 11.60 38.53
C ARG A 4 16.83 10.28 37.78
N ALA A 5 15.75 9.52 37.72
CA ALA A 5 15.61 8.40 36.79
C ALA A 5 15.44 8.96 35.38
N VAL A 6 16.38 8.57 34.49
CA VAL A 6 16.29 8.85 33.07
C VAL A 6 15.29 7.85 32.48
N GLY A 7 14.14 8.37 32.07
CA GLY A 7 13.11 7.57 31.40
C GLY A 7 13.63 6.96 30.09
N ALA A 8 13.44 5.66 29.94
CA ALA A 8 13.70 4.92 28.73
C ALA A 8 12.83 5.49 27.60
N ALA A 9 13.47 5.95 26.53
CA ALA A 9 12.81 6.36 25.31
C ALA A 9 12.12 5.13 24.71
N ALA A 10 10.81 5.18 24.62
CA ALA A 10 10.02 4.19 23.91
C ALA A 10 10.49 4.14 22.45
N ARG A 11 10.88 2.98 22.01
CA ARG A 11 11.17 2.69 20.61
C ARG A 11 9.86 2.89 19.84
N ARG A 12 9.88 3.82 18.89
CA ARG A 12 8.81 3.94 17.91
C ARG A 12 9.03 2.78 16.93
N ASP A 13 8.28 1.72 17.14
CA ASP A 13 8.13 0.70 16.11
C ASP A 13 7.52 1.38 14.90
N GLY A 14 8.22 1.30 13.75
CA GLY A 14 7.81 1.94 12.50
C GLY A 14 6.62 1.27 11.82
N GLU A 15 5.74 0.66 12.59
CA GLU A 15 4.45 0.17 12.13
C GLU A 15 3.47 1.35 12.08
N ARG A 16 3.41 2.00 10.94
CA ARG A 16 2.15 2.65 10.55
C ARG A 16 1.22 1.50 10.15
N PRO A 17 0.20 1.17 10.97
CA PRO A 17 -0.76 0.17 10.56
C PRO A 17 -1.43 0.69 9.29
N GLY A 18 -1.31 -0.05 8.19
CA GLY A 18 -2.14 0.13 7.02
C GLY A 18 -3.58 -0.18 7.39
N HIS A 19 -4.24 0.78 8.03
CA HIS A 19 -5.65 0.66 8.33
C HIS A 19 -6.40 0.88 7.00
N ALA A 20 -6.84 -0.22 6.37
CA ALA A 20 -8.07 -0.11 5.63
C ALA A 20 -9.07 0.55 6.58
N CYS A 21 -9.66 1.68 6.18
CA CYS A 21 -10.65 2.38 6.97
C CYS A 21 -11.90 1.51 7.03
N LEU A 22 -11.89 0.51 7.91
CA LEU A 22 -13.04 -0.29 8.27
C LEU A 22 -13.73 0.47 9.41
N ASP A 23 -15.05 0.56 9.33
CA ASP A 23 -15.83 1.01 10.48
C ASP A 23 -15.67 0.01 11.64
N VAL A 24 -16.19 0.35 12.82
CA VAL A 24 -16.16 -0.51 14.02
C VAL A 24 -16.81 -1.89 13.83
N ARG A 25 -17.41 -2.16 12.68
CA ARG A 25 -18.03 -3.45 12.29
C ARG A 25 -17.23 -4.17 11.21
N GLY A 26 -16.05 -3.66 10.82
CA GLY A 26 -15.23 -4.26 9.77
C GLY A 26 -15.74 -4.00 8.34
N THR A 27 -16.66 -3.05 8.17
CA THR A 27 -17.22 -2.69 6.86
C THR A 27 -16.34 -1.61 6.22
N PRO A 28 -15.99 -1.70 4.92
CA PRO A 28 -15.28 -0.63 4.23
C PRO A 28 -16.06 0.68 4.34
N ALA A 29 -15.40 1.76 4.76
CA ALA A 29 -16.04 3.07 4.82
C ALA A 29 -16.62 3.41 3.44
N ALA A 30 -17.93 3.65 3.38
CA ALA A 30 -18.67 3.77 2.12
C ALA A 30 -18.21 4.93 1.23
N HIS A 31 -17.54 5.93 1.81
CA HIS A 31 -17.03 7.10 1.10
C HIS A 31 -15.72 7.59 1.72
N PRO A 32 -14.70 7.87 0.89
CA PRO A 32 -13.49 8.55 1.38
C PRO A 32 -13.86 9.94 1.92
N PRO A 33 -13.12 10.48 2.90
CA PRO A 33 -13.35 11.82 3.41
C PRO A 33 -13.20 12.85 2.28
N HIS A 34 -14.24 13.64 2.01
CA HIS A 34 -14.22 14.72 1.00
C HIS A 34 -13.48 15.97 1.50
N THR A 35 -12.28 15.80 2.08
CA THR A 35 -11.45 16.91 2.55
C THR A 35 -10.49 17.40 1.47
N VAL A 36 -10.06 18.66 1.57
CA VAL A 36 -9.01 19.22 0.69
C VAL A 36 -7.71 18.40 0.79
N ALA A 37 -7.35 17.96 2.01
CA ALA A 37 -6.17 17.13 2.24
C ALA A 37 -6.26 15.79 1.50
N PHE A 38 -7.41 15.12 1.57
CA PHE A 38 -7.67 13.89 0.83
C PHE A 38 -7.47 14.10 -0.68
N TRP A 39 -8.08 15.14 -1.26
CA TRP A 39 -7.98 15.39 -2.70
C TRP A 39 -6.58 15.78 -3.14
N ARG A 40 -5.83 16.54 -2.31
CA ARG A 40 -4.41 16.87 -2.58
C ARG A 40 -3.55 15.60 -2.61
N ARG A 41 -3.68 14.72 -1.60
CA ARG A 41 -2.99 13.43 -1.56
C ARG A 41 -3.33 12.60 -2.79
N ARG A 42 -4.62 12.39 -3.05
CA ARG A 42 -5.10 11.61 -4.18
C ARG A 42 -4.56 12.13 -5.51
N ARG A 43 -4.57 13.45 -5.72
CA ARG A 43 -4.05 14.07 -6.94
C ARG A 43 -2.54 13.91 -7.07
N ALA A 44 -1.79 14.08 -6.00
CA ALA A 44 -0.33 13.92 -6.01
C ALA A 44 0.06 12.49 -6.40
N LEU A 45 -0.56 11.47 -5.79
CA LEU A 45 -0.25 10.06 -6.02
C LEU A 45 -0.68 9.60 -7.42
N GLU A 46 -1.83 10.04 -7.91
CA GLU A 46 -2.27 9.77 -9.28
C GLU A 46 -1.32 10.40 -10.31
N THR A 47 -0.92 11.66 -10.09
CA THR A 47 0.04 12.34 -10.96
C THR A 47 1.40 11.65 -10.95
N LEU A 48 1.85 11.13 -9.79
CA LEU A 48 3.10 10.39 -9.67
C LEU A 48 3.14 9.18 -10.63
N VAL A 49 2.08 8.35 -10.62
CA VAL A 49 2.00 7.16 -11.48
C VAL A 49 1.85 7.55 -12.94
N HIS A 50 1.00 8.53 -13.26
CA HIS A 50 0.81 8.95 -14.66
C HIS A 50 2.00 9.71 -15.24
N ARG A 51 2.80 10.40 -14.42
CA ARG A 51 4.10 10.92 -14.86
C ARG A 51 5.00 9.78 -15.31
N TRP A 52 5.10 8.71 -14.52
CA TRP A 52 5.89 7.54 -14.87
C TRP A 52 5.38 6.89 -16.16
N ASP A 53 4.05 6.76 -16.33
CA ASP A 53 3.43 6.24 -17.58
C ASP A 53 3.86 7.08 -18.80
N ALA A 54 3.84 8.41 -18.69
CA ALA A 54 4.23 9.31 -19.77
C ALA A 54 5.74 9.23 -20.08
N GLU A 55 6.59 9.19 -19.06
CA GLU A 55 8.03 9.05 -19.20
C GLU A 55 8.40 7.68 -19.83
N LEU A 56 7.68 6.62 -19.45
CA LEU A 56 7.85 5.29 -20.07
C LEU A 56 7.53 5.33 -21.58
N ALA A 57 6.49 6.05 -21.99
CA ALA A 57 6.15 6.21 -23.39
C ALA A 57 7.25 6.95 -24.18
N LEU A 58 8.05 7.77 -23.52
CA LEU A 58 9.24 8.44 -24.08
C LEU A 58 10.51 7.55 -24.01
N GLY A 59 10.42 6.36 -23.43
CA GLY A 59 11.52 5.39 -23.31
C GLY A 59 12.45 5.62 -22.12
N THR A 60 12.20 6.60 -21.26
CA THR A 60 13.10 6.98 -20.15
C THR A 60 12.33 7.31 -18.88
N PRO A 61 11.66 6.33 -18.23
CA PRO A 61 11.00 6.61 -16.96
C PRO A 61 12.04 6.94 -15.87
N GLY A 62 11.86 8.09 -15.22
CA GLY A 62 12.64 8.48 -14.04
C GLY A 62 12.18 7.72 -12.79
N PRO A 63 13.00 7.70 -11.75
CA PRO A 63 12.62 7.08 -10.48
C PRO A 63 11.46 7.84 -9.82
N LEU A 64 10.63 7.13 -9.09
CA LEU A 64 9.62 7.73 -8.24
C LEU A 64 10.25 8.15 -6.91
N ASP A 65 9.73 9.23 -6.32
CA ASP A 65 10.07 9.57 -4.95
C ASP A 65 9.63 8.46 -4.00
N THR A 66 10.55 8.01 -3.15
CA THR A 66 10.36 6.82 -2.30
C THR A 66 9.26 7.02 -1.25
N GLU A 67 9.17 8.22 -0.65
CA GLU A 67 8.14 8.50 0.35
C GLU A 67 6.75 8.58 -0.30
N LEU A 68 6.64 9.25 -1.44
CA LEU A 68 5.40 9.30 -2.21
C LEU A 68 5.00 7.92 -2.75
N ALA A 69 5.96 7.11 -3.17
CA ALA A 69 5.69 5.74 -3.60
C ALA A 69 5.13 4.89 -2.45
N GLY A 70 5.71 5.00 -1.25
CA GLY A 70 5.21 4.36 -0.04
C GLY A 70 3.81 4.83 0.35
N ASP A 71 3.53 6.15 0.27
CA ASP A 71 2.19 6.69 0.50
C ASP A 71 1.20 6.21 -0.57
N GLY A 72 1.64 6.03 -1.81
CA GLY A 72 0.84 5.44 -2.89
C GLY A 72 0.47 3.98 -2.64
N VAL A 73 1.37 3.18 -2.09
CA VAL A 73 1.05 1.80 -1.64
C VAL A 73 -0.03 1.83 -0.56
N ALA A 74 0.11 2.70 0.44
CA ALA A 74 -0.89 2.87 1.48
C ALA A 74 -2.25 3.28 0.89
N GLU A 75 -2.27 4.22 -0.08
CA GLU A 75 -3.51 4.69 -0.73
C GLU A 75 -4.25 3.55 -1.46
N VAL A 76 -3.53 2.62 -2.09
CA VAL A 76 -4.18 1.47 -2.73
C VAL A 76 -5.01 0.70 -1.72
N PHE A 77 -4.49 0.47 -0.51
CA PHE A 77 -5.17 -0.36 0.50
C PHE A 77 -6.18 0.40 1.35
N ASP A 78 -5.94 1.68 1.63
CA ASP A 78 -6.86 2.49 2.45
C ASP A 78 -7.99 3.15 1.66
N THR A 79 -7.81 3.31 0.35
CA THR A 79 -8.73 4.11 -0.48
C THR A 79 -9.20 3.37 -1.74
N LEU A 80 -8.26 2.88 -2.57
CA LEU A 80 -8.61 2.40 -3.90
C LEU A 80 -9.27 1.02 -3.86
N ALA A 81 -8.65 0.04 -3.22
CA ALA A 81 -9.19 -1.32 -3.13
C ALA A 81 -10.53 -1.38 -2.39
N PRO A 82 -10.74 -0.71 -1.24
CA PRO A 82 -12.06 -0.61 -0.62
C PRO A 82 -13.12 -0.01 -1.55
N ARG A 83 -12.76 1.00 -2.33
CA ARG A 83 -13.67 1.61 -3.29
C ARG A 83 -14.06 0.67 -4.44
N GLN A 84 -13.14 -0.20 -4.89
CA GLN A 84 -13.46 -1.22 -5.90
C GLN A 84 -14.42 -2.27 -5.36
N ILE A 85 -14.28 -2.65 -4.08
CA ILE A 85 -15.20 -3.56 -3.40
C ILE A 85 -16.61 -2.94 -3.31
N VAL A 86 -16.72 -1.70 -2.83
CA VAL A 86 -18.01 -0.98 -2.74
C VAL A 86 -18.67 -0.84 -4.10
N ARG A 87 -17.90 -0.70 -5.19
CA ARG A 87 -18.42 -0.63 -6.56
C ARG A 87 -18.74 -2.00 -7.18
N GLY A 88 -18.54 -3.09 -6.45
CA GLY A 88 -18.76 -4.44 -6.97
C GLY A 88 -17.76 -4.88 -8.03
N ARG A 89 -16.60 -4.21 -8.16
CA ARG A 89 -15.56 -4.53 -9.14
C ARG A 89 -14.51 -5.50 -8.61
N ALA A 90 -14.38 -5.62 -7.29
CA ALA A 90 -13.53 -6.57 -6.61
C ALA A 90 -14.29 -7.22 -5.46
N ALA A 91 -13.96 -8.48 -5.15
CA ALA A 91 -14.41 -9.12 -3.93
C ALA A 91 -13.57 -8.66 -2.73
N ALA A 92 -14.15 -8.67 -1.53
CA ALA A 92 -13.39 -8.47 -0.30
C ALA A 92 -12.36 -9.61 -0.13
N PRO A 93 -11.13 -9.30 0.34
CA PRO A 93 -10.13 -10.33 0.56
C PRO A 93 -10.56 -11.27 1.67
N THR A 94 -10.29 -12.58 1.50
CA THR A 94 -10.58 -13.61 2.49
C THR A 94 -9.36 -14.02 3.32
N TYR A 95 -8.19 -13.52 2.97
CA TYR A 95 -6.91 -13.69 3.67
C TYR A 95 -6.06 -12.44 3.50
N ALA A 96 -4.95 -12.34 4.23
CA ALA A 96 -4.08 -11.18 4.19
C ALA A 96 -2.85 -11.42 3.32
N LEU A 97 -2.41 -10.34 2.63
CA LEU A 97 -1.12 -10.21 1.96
C LEU A 97 -0.33 -9.09 2.66
N ARG A 98 0.94 -9.33 2.94
CA ARG A 98 1.88 -8.31 3.40
C ARG A 98 2.72 -7.80 2.24
N LEU A 99 2.88 -6.49 2.13
CA LEU A 99 3.89 -5.84 1.30
C LEU A 99 4.98 -5.29 2.21
N TYR A 100 6.25 -5.43 1.79
CA TYR A 100 7.40 -4.92 2.53
C TYR A 100 8.31 -4.11 1.61
N ALA A 101 8.46 -2.81 1.90
CA ALA A 101 9.36 -1.93 1.18
C ALA A 101 10.79 -2.10 1.70
N THR A 102 11.67 -2.69 0.88
CA THR A 102 13.04 -3.02 1.26
C THR A 102 13.95 -1.82 1.43
N ASP A 103 13.61 -0.70 0.81
CA ASP A 103 14.33 0.58 0.85
C ASP A 103 13.97 1.44 2.06
N THR A 104 12.73 1.34 2.58
CA THR A 104 12.26 2.14 3.73
C THR A 104 12.04 1.34 5.00
N GLY A 105 11.97 0.00 4.91
CA GLY A 105 11.60 -0.88 6.02
C GLY A 105 10.12 -0.83 6.41
N VAL A 106 9.29 -0.09 5.65
CA VAL A 106 7.84 0.02 5.91
C VAL A 106 7.11 -1.20 5.38
N SER A 107 6.06 -1.63 6.08
CA SER A 107 5.19 -2.71 5.60
C SER A 107 3.72 -2.36 5.70
N TRP A 108 2.93 -2.95 4.82
CA TRP A 108 1.48 -2.83 4.76
C TRP A 108 0.87 -4.22 4.72
N THR A 109 -0.24 -4.41 5.42
CA THR A 109 -1.01 -5.67 5.36
C THR A 109 -2.42 -5.37 4.85
N TYR A 110 -2.84 -6.10 3.83
CA TYR A 110 -4.17 -5.98 3.25
C TYR A 110 -4.92 -7.30 3.34
N GLY A 111 -6.10 -7.26 3.93
CA GLY A 111 -6.95 -8.43 4.18
C GLY A 111 -6.97 -8.88 5.64
N PRO A 112 -7.88 -9.82 5.98
CA PRO A 112 -8.07 -10.30 7.36
C PRO A 112 -7.04 -11.37 7.76
N GLY A 113 -6.75 -11.42 9.05
CA GLY A 113 -5.90 -12.45 9.66
C GLY A 113 -4.40 -12.26 9.47
N ALA A 114 -3.63 -13.30 9.74
CA ALA A 114 -2.20 -13.32 9.50
C ALA A 114 -1.91 -13.37 7.98
N PRO A 115 -0.87 -12.66 7.49
CA PRO A 115 -0.50 -12.73 6.09
C PRO A 115 -0.12 -14.14 5.66
N VAL A 116 -0.72 -14.63 4.57
CA VAL A 116 -0.38 -15.93 3.97
C VAL A 116 0.88 -15.83 3.11
N ALA A 117 1.19 -14.63 2.61
CA ALA A 117 2.40 -14.34 1.84
C ALA A 117 2.90 -12.92 2.13
N THR A 118 4.19 -12.71 1.86
CA THR A 118 4.84 -11.39 1.84
C THR A 118 5.44 -11.15 0.46
N LEU A 119 5.17 -9.97 -0.09
CA LEU A 119 5.81 -9.44 -1.30
C LEU A 119 6.79 -8.35 -0.89
N ALA A 120 8.08 -8.53 -1.20
CA ALA A 120 9.14 -7.59 -0.84
C ALA A 120 9.82 -7.01 -2.08
N ALA A 121 9.92 -5.67 -2.14
CA ALA A 121 10.63 -4.92 -3.17
C ALA A 121 10.78 -3.45 -2.71
N PRO A 122 11.55 -2.59 -3.42
CA PRO A 122 11.52 -1.14 -3.19
C PRO A 122 10.09 -0.56 -3.34
N ALA A 123 9.79 0.50 -2.60
CA ALA A 123 8.45 1.13 -2.55
C ALA A 123 7.91 1.48 -3.94
N GLU A 124 8.76 2.05 -4.80
CA GLU A 124 8.42 2.34 -6.21
C GLU A 124 7.93 1.08 -6.93
N ARG A 125 8.67 -0.03 -6.81
CA ARG A 125 8.31 -1.27 -7.50
C ARG A 125 7.02 -1.86 -6.96
N LEU A 126 6.80 -1.81 -5.65
CA LEU A 126 5.55 -2.24 -5.02
C LEU A 126 4.36 -1.43 -5.57
N LEU A 127 4.48 -0.09 -5.61
CA LEU A 127 3.44 0.79 -6.14
C LEU A 127 3.12 0.46 -7.61
N LEU A 128 4.14 0.40 -8.46
CA LEU A 128 3.97 0.12 -9.90
C LEU A 128 3.42 -1.29 -10.13
N THR A 129 3.76 -2.26 -9.28
CA THR A 129 3.16 -3.61 -9.34
C THR A 129 1.68 -3.59 -8.98
N LEU A 130 1.29 -2.87 -7.91
CA LEU A 130 -0.12 -2.72 -7.52
C LEU A 130 -0.95 -2.03 -8.61
N TRP A 131 -0.34 -1.10 -9.35
CA TRP A 131 -0.98 -0.41 -10.47
C TRP A 131 -0.91 -1.20 -11.80
N GLY A 132 -0.35 -2.42 -11.79
CA GLY A 132 -0.25 -3.27 -12.98
C GLY A 132 0.75 -2.78 -14.04
N ARG A 133 1.66 -1.86 -13.67
CA ARG A 133 2.70 -1.31 -14.57
C ARG A 133 3.93 -2.21 -14.63
N LEU A 134 4.23 -2.89 -13.56
CA LEU A 134 5.34 -3.86 -13.49
C LEU A 134 4.83 -5.22 -13.01
N PRO A 135 5.41 -6.31 -13.52
CA PRO A 135 5.05 -7.64 -13.07
C PRO A 135 5.65 -7.95 -11.69
N ALA A 136 4.92 -8.70 -10.88
CA ALA A 136 5.34 -9.11 -9.53
C ALA A 136 6.48 -10.17 -9.52
N ASN A 137 6.89 -10.69 -10.69
CA ASN A 137 8.01 -11.64 -10.81
C ASN A 137 9.38 -11.03 -10.48
N GLY A 138 9.48 -9.69 -10.50
CA GLY A 138 10.69 -8.96 -10.09
C GLY A 138 10.73 -8.60 -8.60
N CYS A 139 9.81 -9.12 -7.78
CA CYS A 139 9.77 -8.96 -6.34
C CYS A 139 10.16 -10.25 -5.65
N ALA A 140 10.69 -10.15 -4.43
CA ALA A 140 10.92 -11.32 -3.58
C ALA A 140 9.60 -11.76 -2.92
N TRP A 141 9.42 -13.07 -2.76
CA TRP A 141 8.23 -13.66 -2.16
C TRP A 141 8.59 -14.56 -0.99
N GLU A 142 7.79 -14.49 0.06
CA GLU A 142 7.79 -15.42 1.19
C GLU A 142 6.37 -15.95 1.38
N GLY A 143 6.22 -17.21 1.80
CA GLY A 143 4.93 -17.85 2.03
C GLY A 143 4.22 -18.30 0.73
N ASP A 144 2.89 -18.27 0.73
CA ASP A 144 2.06 -18.71 -0.40
C ASP A 144 2.01 -17.66 -1.53
N ARG A 145 3.02 -17.74 -2.41
CA ARG A 145 3.12 -16.85 -3.58
C ARG A 145 1.88 -16.90 -4.47
N GLU A 146 1.28 -18.10 -4.64
CA GLU A 146 0.15 -18.26 -5.54
C GLU A 146 -1.09 -17.53 -5.01
N ALA A 147 -1.36 -17.63 -3.70
CA ALA A 147 -2.39 -16.84 -3.05
C ALA A 147 -2.11 -15.33 -3.18
N GLY A 148 -0.86 -14.90 -2.96
CA GLY A 148 -0.47 -13.51 -3.15
C GLY A 148 -0.72 -13.02 -4.58
N MET A 149 -0.33 -13.80 -5.59
CA MET A 149 -0.58 -13.46 -7.00
C MET A 149 -2.06 -13.39 -7.35
N ARG A 150 -2.89 -14.28 -6.82
CA ARG A 150 -4.35 -14.21 -6.98
C ARG A 150 -4.92 -12.90 -6.42
N MET A 151 -4.44 -12.46 -5.25
CA MET A 151 -4.87 -11.20 -4.65
C MET A 151 -4.45 -9.99 -5.49
N LEU A 152 -3.21 -9.96 -5.98
CA LEU A 152 -2.73 -8.88 -6.87
C LEU A 152 -3.47 -8.85 -8.22
N GLY A 153 -4.00 -9.99 -8.67
CA GLY A 153 -4.81 -10.09 -9.89
C GLY A 153 -6.23 -9.55 -9.74
N THR A 154 -6.66 -9.16 -8.53
CA THR A 154 -7.96 -8.52 -8.32
C THR A 154 -7.91 -7.03 -8.74
N ALA A 155 -9.07 -6.42 -8.98
CA ALA A 155 -9.15 -5.00 -9.35
C ALA A 155 -8.88 -4.11 -8.10
N LEU A 156 -7.61 -3.98 -7.69
CA LEU A 156 -7.21 -3.14 -6.54
C LEU A 156 -7.26 -1.66 -6.86
N VAL A 157 -7.03 -1.29 -8.12
CA VAL A 157 -7.01 0.09 -8.62
C VAL A 157 -8.06 0.26 -9.73
N PRO A 158 -8.42 1.52 -10.10
CA PRO A 158 -9.41 1.80 -11.15
C PRO A 158 -9.05 1.23 -12.51
#